data_9fea4796751b28508a81a78a7d458b37
#
_entry.id   9fea4796751b28508a81a78a7d458b37
#
_cell.length_a   1.000
_cell.length_b   1.000
_cell.length_c   1.000
_cell.angle_alpha   90.00
_cell.angle_beta   90.00
_cell.angle_gamma   90.00
#
_symmetry.space_group_name_H-M   'P 1'
#
loop_
_entity.id
_entity.type
_entity.pdbx_description
1 polymer ?
#
loop_
_entity_poly.entity_id
_entity_poly.type
_entity_poly.pdbx_seq_one_letter_code
_entity_poly.pdbx_strand_id
1 'polypeptide(L)'
;MKKVKFIVFICLFILLSLAYFNGFIRISDLTSEQESIAKKYGGVYVFDEKLEKEIDKREEERDKYLNDFFKNNNRDFDLNDQTIMNEKLPRVLSNGKRYYVTTRDYGNDFKKQAWMPREYSEKINEFIGKENLEKIKPSKLLSYFYADNDNGDIVPIVVSVYYNVPTIVFGLYGDEASGIKFTKTIINDVGGDDYFYLIDNKFQKISNKDKDK
;
A
#
# COMPACT_ATOMS: atom_id res chain seq x y z
N MET A 1 -25.97 -13.18 46.46
CA MET A 1 -25.98 -13.49 45.00
C MET A 1 -26.63 -12.39 44.14
N LYS A 2 -27.80 -11.79 44.50
CA LYS A 2 -28.45 -10.73 43.64
C LYS A 2 -27.55 -9.48 43.47
N LYS A 3 -26.90 -8.98 44.53
CA LYS A 3 -26.04 -7.78 44.46
C LYS A 3 -24.82 -7.99 43.55
N VAL A 4 -24.19 -9.16 43.54
CA VAL A 4 -23.03 -9.46 42.67
C VAL A 4 -23.43 -9.48 41.21
N LYS A 5 -24.60 -10.11 40.88
CA LYS A 5 -25.13 -10.11 39.51
C LYS A 5 -25.42 -8.71 38.99
N PHE A 6 -25.93 -7.83 39.86
CA PHE A 6 -26.23 -6.45 39.52
C PHE A 6 -24.93 -5.63 39.25
N ILE A 7 -23.90 -5.80 40.09
CA ILE A 7 -22.61 -5.15 39.87
C ILE A 7 -21.97 -5.61 38.56
N VAL A 8 -21.97 -6.93 38.30
CA VAL A 8 -21.44 -7.48 37.03
C VAL A 8 -22.18 -6.91 35.82
N PHE A 9 -23.51 -6.77 35.91
CA PHE A 9 -24.32 -6.17 34.84
C PHE A 9 -23.93 -4.70 34.60
N ILE A 10 -23.76 -3.89 35.65
CA ILE A 10 -23.33 -2.50 35.54
C ILE A 10 -21.92 -2.42 34.90
N CYS A 11 -20.97 -3.24 35.35
CA CYS A 11 -19.62 -3.28 34.80
C CYS A 11 -19.61 -3.63 33.30
N LEU A 12 -20.42 -4.63 32.88
CA LEU A 12 -20.60 -5.00 31.49
C LEU A 12 -21.20 -3.86 30.68
N PHE A 13 -22.20 -3.18 31.20
CA PHE A 13 -22.82 -2.04 30.52
C PHE A 13 -21.84 -0.89 30.32
N ILE A 14 -21.04 -0.58 31.35
CA ILE A 14 -19.96 0.46 31.25
C ILE A 14 -18.92 0.05 30.22
N LEU A 15 -18.46 -1.21 30.22
CA LEU A 15 -17.46 -1.71 29.27
C LEU A 15 -17.99 -1.67 27.82
N LEU A 16 -19.25 -2.06 27.60
CA LEU A 16 -19.89 -1.97 26.28
C LEU A 16 -20.00 -0.53 25.79
N SER A 17 -20.39 0.39 26.70
CA SER A 17 -20.48 1.82 26.38
C SER A 17 -19.10 2.39 26.04
N LEU A 18 -18.07 2.07 26.83
CA LEU A 18 -16.69 2.48 26.55
C LEU A 18 -16.20 1.91 25.21
N ALA A 19 -16.48 0.63 24.91
CA ALA A 19 -16.11 0.02 23.63
C ALA A 19 -16.79 0.73 22.45
N TYR A 20 -18.08 1.07 22.61
CA TYR A 20 -18.84 1.80 21.60
C TYR A 20 -18.27 3.20 21.34
N PHE A 21 -18.08 4.01 22.41
CA PHE A 21 -17.64 5.39 22.29
C PHE A 21 -16.17 5.54 21.89
N ASN A 22 -15.33 4.54 22.13
CA ASN A 22 -13.91 4.56 21.73
C ASN A 22 -13.64 3.92 20.35
N GLY A 23 -14.66 3.60 19.57
CA GLY A 23 -14.52 3.08 18.22
C GLY A 23 -13.91 1.66 18.14
N PHE A 24 -14.05 0.85 19.22
CA PHE A 24 -13.64 -0.56 19.21
C PHE A 24 -14.58 -1.44 18.37
N ILE A 25 -15.84 -1.01 18.19
CA ILE A 25 -16.80 -1.74 17.37
C ILE A 25 -16.62 -1.28 15.93
N ARG A 26 -16.27 -2.23 15.05
CA ARG A 26 -16.06 -2.00 13.62
C ARG A 26 -16.84 -3.06 12.84
N ILE A 27 -17.51 -2.61 11.78
CA ILE A 27 -18.23 -3.50 10.85
C ILE A 27 -17.67 -3.24 9.46
N SER A 28 -17.10 -4.28 8.87
CA SER A 28 -16.67 -4.27 7.46
C SER A 28 -17.81 -4.77 6.59
N ASP A 29 -18.00 -4.16 5.42
CA ASP A 29 -18.97 -4.59 4.43
C ASP A 29 -18.50 -5.80 3.59
N LEU A 30 -17.27 -6.30 3.84
CA LEU A 30 -16.76 -7.47 3.15
C LEU A 30 -17.48 -8.75 3.58
N THR A 31 -17.87 -9.53 2.59
CA THR A 31 -18.22 -10.93 2.82
C THR A 31 -16.96 -11.75 3.12
N SER A 32 -17.11 -12.89 3.79
CA SER A 32 -15.98 -13.81 4.06
C SER A 32 -15.27 -14.27 2.77
N GLU A 33 -16.02 -14.40 1.69
CA GLU A 33 -15.49 -14.75 0.38
C GLU A 33 -14.65 -13.63 -0.22
N GLN A 34 -15.12 -12.38 -0.18
CA GLN A 34 -14.38 -11.21 -0.65
C GLN A 34 -13.10 -11.00 0.17
N GLU A 35 -13.15 -11.20 1.48
CA GLU A 35 -11.98 -11.14 2.35
C GLU A 35 -10.94 -12.21 1.98
N SER A 36 -11.40 -13.43 1.68
CA SER A 36 -10.55 -14.52 1.21
C SER A 36 -9.86 -14.18 -0.11
N ILE A 37 -10.61 -13.58 -1.07
CA ILE A 37 -10.05 -13.11 -2.36
C ILE A 37 -9.01 -12.04 -2.12
N ALA A 38 -9.31 -11.03 -1.29
CA ALA A 38 -8.40 -9.95 -0.98
C ALA A 38 -7.08 -10.43 -0.35
N LYS A 39 -7.15 -11.36 0.59
CA LYS A 39 -5.96 -11.98 1.20
C LYS A 39 -5.18 -12.87 0.24
N LYS A 40 -5.83 -13.54 -0.69
CA LYS A 40 -5.20 -14.47 -1.62
C LYS A 40 -4.49 -13.77 -2.77
N TYR A 41 -5.06 -12.68 -3.27
CA TYR A 41 -4.59 -11.99 -4.48
C TYR A 41 -4.07 -10.58 -4.23
N GLY A 42 -4.30 -10.01 -3.05
CA GLY A 42 -3.66 -8.76 -2.63
C GLY A 42 -2.19 -9.01 -2.34
N GLY A 43 -1.33 -8.05 -2.68
CA GLY A 43 0.11 -8.14 -2.47
C GLY A 43 0.92 -7.40 -3.52
N VAL A 44 2.17 -7.78 -3.67
CA VAL A 44 3.15 -7.14 -4.53
C VAL A 44 3.37 -7.98 -5.79
N TYR A 45 3.12 -7.38 -6.95
CA TYR A 45 3.27 -8.02 -8.26
C TYR A 45 4.54 -7.50 -8.94
N VAL A 46 5.52 -8.37 -9.12
CA VAL A 46 6.82 -8.07 -9.68
C VAL A 46 6.89 -8.54 -11.12
N PHE A 47 7.04 -7.61 -12.06
CA PHE A 47 7.15 -7.88 -13.49
C PHE A 47 8.58 -8.14 -13.93
N ASP A 48 9.56 -7.54 -13.24
CA ASP A 48 10.99 -7.74 -13.48
C ASP A 48 11.74 -7.86 -12.15
N GLU A 49 12.09 -9.07 -11.78
CA GLU A 49 12.79 -9.38 -10.53
C GLU A 49 14.20 -8.77 -10.46
N LYS A 50 14.90 -8.69 -11.59
CA LYS A 50 16.25 -8.12 -11.61
C LYS A 50 16.22 -6.62 -11.31
N LEU A 51 15.30 -5.92 -11.97
CA LEU A 51 15.14 -4.49 -11.77
C LEU A 51 14.55 -4.18 -10.38
N GLU A 52 13.66 -5.01 -9.85
CA GLU A 52 13.16 -4.88 -8.47
C GLU A 52 14.33 -4.97 -7.48
N LYS A 53 15.13 -6.02 -7.53
CA LYS A 53 16.30 -6.20 -6.64
C LYS A 53 17.34 -5.07 -6.79
N GLU A 54 17.54 -4.58 -8.00
CA GLU A 54 18.43 -3.44 -8.24
C GLU A 54 17.91 -2.17 -7.56
N ILE A 55 16.59 -1.90 -7.66
CA ILE A 55 15.96 -0.73 -7.03
C ILE A 55 16.00 -0.87 -5.51
N ASP A 56 15.61 -2.02 -4.96
CA ASP A 56 15.63 -2.26 -3.52
C ASP A 56 17.01 -1.96 -2.93
N LYS A 57 18.09 -2.44 -3.57
CA LYS A 57 19.45 -2.14 -3.14
C LYS A 57 19.78 -0.64 -3.20
N ARG A 58 19.36 0.06 -4.26
CA ARG A 58 19.60 1.51 -4.40
C ARG A 58 18.83 2.33 -3.38
N GLU A 59 17.57 1.98 -3.11
CA GLU A 59 16.79 2.67 -2.09
C GLU A 59 17.33 2.35 -0.67
N GLU A 60 17.84 1.14 -0.40
CA GLU A 60 18.55 0.83 0.85
C GLU A 60 19.80 1.70 1.04
N GLU A 61 20.61 1.91 -0.01
CA GLU A 61 21.75 2.82 0.04
C GLU A 61 21.33 4.27 0.32
N ARG A 62 20.20 4.72 -0.24
CA ARG A 62 19.61 6.04 0.00
C ARG A 62 19.07 6.18 1.42
N ASP A 63 18.39 5.17 1.93
CA ASP A 63 17.89 5.13 3.31
C ASP A 63 19.03 5.15 4.31
N LYS A 64 20.13 4.44 4.03
CA LYS A 64 21.34 4.50 4.83
C LYS A 64 21.93 5.90 4.84
N TYR A 65 22.02 6.56 3.69
CA TYR A 65 22.50 7.95 3.60
C TYR A 65 21.65 8.89 4.45
N LEU A 66 20.32 8.79 4.41
CA LEU A 66 19.39 9.56 5.23
C LEU A 66 19.59 9.29 6.73
N ASN A 67 19.67 8.02 7.11
CA ASN A 67 19.90 7.64 8.50
C ASN A 67 21.24 8.17 9.05
N ASP A 68 22.30 8.11 8.25
CA ASP A 68 23.61 8.64 8.61
C ASP A 68 23.59 10.18 8.68
N PHE A 69 22.82 10.83 7.81
CA PHE A 69 22.61 12.29 7.90
C PHE A 69 21.97 12.67 9.24
N PHE A 70 20.86 12.04 9.64
CA PHE A 70 20.16 12.34 10.89
C PHE A 70 20.97 12.01 12.14
N LYS A 71 21.86 11.00 12.09
CA LYS A 71 22.78 10.69 13.19
C LYS A 71 23.87 11.75 13.38
N ASN A 72 24.31 12.36 12.28
CA ASN A 72 25.46 13.27 12.30
C ASN A 72 25.08 14.75 12.28
N ASN A 73 23.81 15.09 12.05
CA ASN A 73 23.31 16.45 11.97
C ASN A 73 22.12 16.64 12.92
N ASN A 74 22.14 17.74 13.68
CA ASN A 74 21.02 18.09 14.54
C ASN A 74 20.09 19.11 13.84
N ARG A 75 19.71 18.81 12.60
CA ARG A 75 18.81 19.61 11.79
C ARG A 75 18.00 18.73 10.82
N ASP A 76 16.92 19.30 10.31
CA ASP A 76 16.10 18.62 9.29
C ASP A 76 16.85 18.47 7.95
N PHE A 77 16.48 17.44 7.21
CA PHE A 77 16.93 17.18 5.86
C PHE A 77 16.19 18.09 4.88
N ASP A 78 16.90 19.00 4.22
CA ASP A 78 16.30 20.01 3.35
C ASP A 78 16.43 19.69 1.85
N LEU A 79 15.92 20.59 0.99
CA LEU A 79 15.95 20.42 -0.48
C LEU A 79 17.37 20.41 -1.04
N ASN A 80 18.32 21.11 -0.41
CA ASN A 80 19.71 21.11 -0.86
C ASN A 80 20.37 19.78 -0.54
N ASP A 81 20.12 19.21 0.65
CA ASP A 81 20.58 17.87 1.02
C ASP A 81 19.99 16.80 0.09
N GLN A 82 18.71 16.96 -0.28
CA GLN A 82 18.06 16.07 -1.25
C GLN A 82 18.73 16.14 -2.63
N THR A 83 19.13 17.33 -3.07
CA THR A 83 19.86 17.51 -4.33
C THR A 83 21.21 16.80 -4.28
N ILE A 84 21.97 16.99 -3.20
CA ILE A 84 23.28 16.33 -2.99
C ILE A 84 23.12 14.81 -2.96
N MET A 85 22.10 14.30 -2.28
CA MET A 85 21.82 12.86 -2.26
C MET A 85 21.47 12.33 -3.65
N ASN A 86 20.67 13.07 -4.44
CA ASN A 86 20.30 12.66 -5.79
C ASN A 86 21.49 12.67 -6.77
N GLU A 87 22.47 13.56 -6.57
CA GLU A 87 23.71 13.56 -7.33
C GLU A 87 24.61 12.37 -6.97
N LYS A 88 24.73 12.04 -5.68
CA LYS A 88 25.57 10.93 -5.21
C LYS A 88 24.96 9.56 -5.45
N LEU A 89 23.65 9.47 -5.30
CA LEU A 89 22.87 8.22 -5.38
C LEU A 89 21.69 8.42 -6.34
N PRO A 90 21.95 8.55 -7.65
CA PRO A 90 20.92 8.82 -8.64
C PRO A 90 19.99 7.62 -8.80
N ARG A 91 18.70 7.90 -9.00
CA ARG A 91 17.67 6.89 -9.30
C ARG A 91 17.73 6.47 -10.78
N VAL A 92 18.83 5.84 -11.17
CA VAL A 92 19.07 5.36 -12.53
C VAL A 92 19.39 3.87 -12.50
N LEU A 93 18.69 3.09 -13.31
CA LEU A 93 18.89 1.64 -13.47
C LEU A 93 20.16 1.33 -14.26
N SER A 94 20.61 0.08 -14.21
CA SER A 94 21.74 -0.42 -15.01
C SER A 94 21.55 -0.29 -16.53
N ASN A 95 20.28 -0.24 -16.98
CA ASN A 95 19.93 0.03 -18.38
C ASN A 95 19.94 1.51 -18.77
N GLY A 96 20.36 2.41 -17.85
CA GLY A 96 20.43 3.86 -18.07
C GLY A 96 19.09 4.59 -17.91
N LYS A 97 17.99 3.89 -17.63
CA LYS A 97 16.67 4.50 -17.45
C LYS A 97 16.49 5.01 -16.02
N ARG A 98 15.88 6.20 -15.88
CA ARG A 98 15.47 6.72 -14.57
C ARG A 98 14.24 5.97 -14.07
N TYR A 99 14.33 5.45 -12.84
CA TYR A 99 13.19 4.82 -12.18
C TYR A 99 12.51 5.78 -11.19
N TYR A 100 11.24 5.47 -10.92
CA TYR A 100 10.37 6.24 -10.04
C TYR A 100 9.81 5.32 -8.96
N VAL A 101 9.80 5.83 -7.72
CA VAL A 101 9.16 5.20 -6.56
C VAL A 101 7.86 5.93 -6.18
N THR A 102 7.59 7.07 -6.82
CA THR A 102 6.36 7.85 -6.64
C THR A 102 5.85 8.38 -7.98
N THR A 103 4.53 8.41 -8.12
CA THR A 103 3.88 9.03 -9.29
C THR A 103 4.07 10.54 -9.34
N ARG A 104 4.36 11.17 -8.18
CA ARG A 104 4.65 12.61 -8.08
C ARG A 104 5.95 12.97 -8.81
N ASP A 105 7.03 12.23 -8.57
CA ASP A 105 8.34 12.51 -9.18
C ASP A 105 8.25 12.38 -10.71
N TYR A 106 7.57 11.34 -11.19
CA TYR A 106 7.27 11.18 -12.60
C TYR A 106 6.46 12.37 -13.15
N GLY A 107 5.41 12.80 -12.44
CA GLY A 107 4.58 13.95 -12.83
C GLY A 107 5.39 15.25 -12.89
N ASN A 108 6.39 15.41 -12.03
CA ASN A 108 7.29 16.56 -12.07
C ASN A 108 8.16 16.57 -13.33
N ASP A 109 8.64 15.40 -13.76
CA ASP A 109 9.53 15.28 -14.94
C ASP A 109 8.74 15.42 -16.26
N PHE A 110 7.63 14.68 -16.39
CA PHE A 110 6.88 14.59 -17.65
C PHE A 110 5.66 15.52 -17.76
N LYS A 111 5.35 16.28 -16.68
CA LYS A 111 4.15 17.17 -16.62
C LYS A 111 2.85 16.46 -16.95
N LYS A 112 2.77 15.15 -16.65
CA LYS A 112 1.59 14.32 -16.84
C LYS A 112 1.42 13.33 -15.68
N GLN A 113 0.21 12.83 -15.53
CA GLN A 113 -0.09 11.82 -14.51
C GLN A 113 0.45 10.44 -14.94
N ALA A 114 1.04 9.71 -13.97
CA ALA A 114 1.42 8.32 -14.18
C ALA A 114 0.17 7.43 -14.13
N TRP A 115 -0.09 6.71 -15.19
CA TRP A 115 -1.16 5.74 -15.28
C TRP A 115 -0.60 4.34 -15.51
N MET A 116 -1.22 3.36 -14.87
CA MET A 116 -0.93 1.95 -15.07
C MET A 116 -1.26 1.56 -16.53
N PRO A 117 -0.31 1.07 -17.34
CA PRO A 117 -0.61 0.63 -18.69
C PRO A 117 -1.57 -0.56 -18.68
N ARG A 118 -2.47 -0.58 -19.65
CA ARG A 118 -3.58 -1.53 -19.71
C ARG A 118 -3.10 -2.99 -19.75
N GLU A 119 -2.07 -3.28 -20.53
CA GLU A 119 -1.51 -4.64 -20.69
C GLU A 119 -1.03 -5.24 -19.36
N TYR A 120 -0.38 -4.44 -18.51
CA TYR A 120 0.08 -4.89 -17.18
C TYR A 120 -1.11 -5.11 -16.23
N SER A 121 -2.11 -4.24 -16.30
CA SER A 121 -3.34 -4.38 -15.52
C SER A 121 -4.12 -5.64 -15.93
N GLU A 122 -4.16 -5.96 -17.24
CA GLU A 122 -4.83 -7.15 -17.77
C GLU A 122 -4.13 -8.42 -17.30
N LYS A 123 -2.80 -8.50 -17.32
CA LYS A 123 -2.05 -9.66 -16.77
C LYS A 123 -2.37 -9.95 -15.31
N ILE A 124 -2.46 -8.90 -14.47
CA ILE A 124 -2.89 -9.07 -13.08
C ILE A 124 -4.34 -9.57 -13.03
N ASN A 125 -5.24 -9.01 -13.84
CA ASN A 125 -6.64 -9.42 -13.88
C ASN A 125 -6.79 -10.88 -14.31
N GLU A 126 -6.03 -11.33 -15.30
CA GLU A 126 -6.01 -12.73 -15.76
C GLU A 126 -5.60 -13.68 -14.62
N PHE A 127 -4.59 -13.30 -13.84
CA PHE A 127 -4.15 -14.09 -12.69
C PHE A 127 -5.20 -14.16 -11.58
N ILE A 128 -5.87 -13.05 -11.27
CA ILE A 128 -6.96 -13.01 -10.28
C ILE A 128 -8.17 -13.83 -10.76
N GLY A 129 -8.45 -13.79 -12.06
CA GLY A 129 -9.56 -14.48 -12.68
C GLY A 129 -10.87 -13.69 -12.66
N LYS A 130 -11.63 -13.80 -13.75
CA LYS A 130 -12.87 -13.04 -13.99
C LYS A 130 -13.90 -13.21 -12.86
N GLU A 131 -14.09 -14.42 -12.38
CA GLU A 131 -15.05 -14.71 -11.31
C GLU A 131 -14.74 -13.96 -10.00
N ASN A 132 -13.46 -13.88 -9.62
CA ASN A 132 -13.04 -13.14 -8.44
C ASN A 132 -13.17 -11.62 -8.62
N LEU A 133 -12.89 -11.12 -9.83
CA LEU A 133 -13.02 -9.70 -10.18
C LEU A 133 -14.47 -9.22 -10.21
N GLU A 134 -15.44 -10.11 -10.48
CA GLU A 134 -16.87 -9.79 -10.39
C GLU A 134 -17.34 -9.63 -8.94
N LYS A 135 -16.71 -10.36 -8.00
CA LYS A 135 -17.03 -10.30 -6.57
C LYS A 135 -16.41 -9.10 -5.87
N ILE A 136 -15.16 -8.78 -6.19
CA ILE A 136 -14.45 -7.62 -5.65
C ILE A 136 -13.34 -7.17 -6.62
N LYS A 137 -13.28 -5.85 -6.86
CA LYS A 137 -12.26 -5.27 -7.76
C LYS A 137 -11.08 -4.74 -6.96
N PRO A 138 -9.85 -5.09 -7.33
CA PRO A 138 -8.65 -4.55 -6.71
C PRO A 138 -8.33 -3.14 -7.21
N SER A 139 -7.71 -2.35 -6.33
CA SER A 139 -6.91 -1.19 -6.69
C SER A 139 -5.49 -1.62 -7.03
N LYS A 140 -4.87 -0.95 -7.98
CA LYS A 140 -3.50 -1.23 -8.45
C LYS A 140 -2.70 0.06 -8.42
N LEU A 141 -1.60 0.05 -7.68
CA LEU A 141 -0.71 1.19 -7.51
C LEU A 141 0.66 0.87 -8.10
N LEU A 142 1.16 1.76 -8.96
CA LEU A 142 2.54 1.72 -9.42
C LEU A 142 3.47 1.99 -8.24
N SER A 143 4.29 1.00 -7.87
CA SER A 143 5.26 1.12 -6.78
C SER A 143 6.66 1.41 -7.32
N TYR A 144 7.15 0.58 -8.27
CA TYR A 144 8.37 0.85 -9.01
C TYR A 144 8.11 0.81 -10.50
N PHE A 145 8.59 1.80 -11.23
CA PHE A 145 8.44 1.87 -12.68
C PHE A 145 9.51 2.78 -13.28
N TYR A 146 9.73 2.70 -14.59
CA TYR A 146 10.57 3.64 -15.31
C TYR A 146 9.86 4.18 -16.55
N ALA A 147 10.40 5.25 -17.11
CA ALA A 147 9.96 5.79 -18.39
C ALA A 147 10.85 5.25 -19.50
N ASP A 148 10.26 4.57 -20.50
CA ASP A 148 11.03 3.90 -21.56
C ASP A 148 11.58 4.88 -22.60
N ASN A 149 10.89 5.98 -22.82
CA ASN A 149 11.24 6.97 -23.84
C ASN A 149 10.99 8.41 -23.35
N ASP A 150 11.37 9.39 -24.19
CA ASP A 150 11.23 10.82 -23.90
C ASP A 150 9.75 11.25 -23.78
N ASN A 151 8.82 10.47 -24.32
CA ASN A 151 7.38 10.69 -24.11
C ASN A 151 6.91 10.24 -22.74
N GLY A 152 7.75 9.53 -21.99
CA GLY A 152 7.44 9.00 -20.65
C GLY A 152 6.46 7.85 -20.69
N ASP A 153 6.63 6.92 -21.63
CA ASP A 153 5.85 5.68 -21.61
C ASP A 153 6.28 4.83 -20.42
N ILE A 154 5.30 4.46 -19.60
CA ILE A 154 5.54 3.81 -18.32
C ILE A 154 5.73 2.31 -18.51
N VAL A 155 6.82 1.80 -17.96
CA VAL A 155 7.08 0.36 -17.81
C VAL A 155 7.07 0.02 -16.32
N PRO A 156 6.01 -0.65 -15.82
CA PRO A 156 5.93 -1.10 -14.44
C PRO A 156 6.95 -2.20 -14.15
N ILE A 157 7.63 -2.07 -13.01
CA ILE A 157 8.52 -3.10 -12.45
C ILE A 157 7.80 -3.79 -11.31
N VAL A 158 7.20 -3.00 -10.41
CA VAL A 158 6.45 -3.47 -9.25
C VAL A 158 5.11 -2.74 -9.15
N VAL A 159 4.06 -3.51 -8.92
CA VAL A 159 2.69 -3.02 -8.74
C VAL A 159 2.12 -3.57 -7.43
N SER A 160 1.65 -2.70 -6.56
CA SER A 160 0.91 -3.11 -5.36
C SER A 160 -0.57 -3.27 -5.68
N VAL A 161 -1.14 -4.40 -5.28
CA VAL A 161 -2.55 -4.74 -5.46
C VAL A 161 -3.21 -4.86 -4.10
N TYR A 162 -4.24 -4.07 -3.87
CA TYR A 162 -4.98 -4.02 -2.61
C TYR A 162 -6.47 -3.79 -2.86
N TYR A 163 -7.28 -4.01 -1.84
CA TYR A 163 -8.72 -3.89 -1.93
C TYR A 163 -9.20 -2.85 -0.93
N ASN A 164 -9.82 -1.79 -1.43
CA ASN A 164 -10.39 -0.72 -0.61
C ASN A 164 -11.71 -1.18 -0.02
N VAL A 165 -11.78 -1.24 1.30
CA VAL A 165 -12.93 -1.75 2.03
C VAL A 165 -13.51 -0.67 2.92
N PRO A 166 -14.73 -0.20 2.65
CA PRO A 166 -15.46 0.64 3.58
C PRO A 166 -15.71 -0.11 4.90
N THR A 167 -15.34 0.52 6.00
CA THR A 167 -15.54 -0.01 7.33
C THR A 167 -16.26 1.04 8.17
N ILE A 168 -17.41 0.68 8.75
CA ILE A 168 -18.14 1.53 9.68
C ILE A 168 -17.55 1.34 11.08
N VAL A 169 -17.08 2.43 11.65
CA VAL A 169 -16.58 2.48 13.02
C VAL A 169 -17.61 3.19 13.89
N PHE A 170 -18.04 2.53 14.96
CA PHE A 170 -18.99 3.10 15.90
C PHE A 170 -18.25 3.89 16.97
N GLY A 171 -18.74 5.07 17.28
CA GLY A 171 -18.14 5.98 18.26
C GLY A 171 -18.85 7.31 18.29
N LEU A 172 -18.24 8.29 18.93
CA LEU A 172 -18.72 9.67 18.96
C LEU A 172 -17.76 10.53 18.14
N TYR A 173 -18.26 11.09 17.03
CA TYR A 173 -17.48 11.87 16.06
C TYR A 173 -18.15 13.21 15.80
N GLY A 174 -17.35 14.16 15.31
CA GLY A 174 -17.83 15.49 14.94
C GLY A 174 -17.36 16.56 15.92
N ASP A 175 -17.74 17.79 15.62
CA ASP A 175 -17.47 18.99 16.38
C ASP A 175 -18.72 19.88 16.42
N GLU A 176 -18.63 21.05 17.05
CA GLU A 176 -19.73 22.00 17.16
C GLU A 176 -20.26 22.47 15.79
N ALA A 177 -19.42 22.51 14.77
CA ALA A 177 -19.77 22.97 13.43
C ALA A 177 -20.37 21.87 12.56
N SER A 178 -19.86 20.63 12.64
CA SER A 178 -20.29 19.47 11.82
C SER A 178 -21.38 18.63 12.47
N GLY A 179 -21.72 18.91 13.73
CA GLY A 179 -22.67 18.15 14.54
C GLY A 179 -22.10 16.81 15.02
N ILE A 180 -22.85 16.15 15.90
CA ILE A 180 -22.45 14.88 16.51
C ILE A 180 -22.91 13.74 15.62
N LYS A 181 -21.99 12.81 15.31
CA LYS A 181 -22.24 11.57 14.57
C LYS A 181 -21.83 10.36 15.40
N PHE A 182 -22.62 9.29 15.36
CA PHE A 182 -22.35 8.06 16.10
C PHE A 182 -21.58 7.02 15.29
N THR A 183 -21.35 7.28 14.03
CA THR A 183 -20.59 6.42 13.12
C THR A 183 -19.67 7.24 12.25
N LYS A 184 -18.56 6.61 11.86
CA LYS A 184 -17.62 7.13 10.85
C LYS A 184 -17.29 6.00 9.88
N THR A 185 -17.34 6.28 8.59
CA THR A 185 -16.82 5.36 7.57
C THR A 185 -15.35 5.66 7.33
N ILE A 186 -14.51 4.65 7.44
CA ILE A 186 -13.10 4.68 7.05
C ILE A 186 -12.90 3.69 5.92
N ILE A 187 -11.95 3.97 5.03
CA ILE A 187 -11.53 3.03 4.00
C ILE A 187 -10.28 2.34 4.52
N ASN A 188 -10.35 1.01 4.62
CA ASN A 188 -9.20 0.19 4.96
C ASN A 188 -8.70 -0.49 3.68
N ASP A 189 -7.40 -0.51 3.50
CA ASP A 189 -6.78 -1.30 2.46
C ASP A 189 -6.58 -2.71 2.98
N VAL A 190 -7.21 -3.67 2.32
CA VAL A 190 -7.07 -5.10 2.61
C VAL A 190 -6.27 -5.73 1.49
N GLY A 191 -5.20 -6.38 1.83
CA GLY A 191 -4.34 -7.13 0.92
C GLY A 191 -3.59 -8.22 1.66
N GLY A 192 -2.88 -9.06 0.92
CA GLY A 192 -1.91 -9.99 1.49
C GLY A 192 -0.52 -9.36 1.48
N ASP A 193 0.38 -9.92 2.29
CA ASP A 193 1.81 -9.58 2.29
C ASP A 193 2.59 -10.47 1.31
N ASP A 194 1.89 -11.01 0.32
CA ASP A 194 2.44 -11.98 -0.62
C ASP A 194 3.13 -11.29 -1.79
N TYR A 195 4.20 -11.91 -2.29
CA TYR A 195 4.89 -11.53 -3.50
C TYR A 195 4.55 -12.49 -4.65
N PHE A 196 4.24 -11.90 -5.81
CA PHE A 196 3.90 -12.62 -7.03
C PHE A 196 4.87 -12.20 -8.14
N TYR A 197 5.75 -13.09 -8.56
CA TYR A 197 6.72 -12.83 -9.60
C TYR A 197 6.24 -13.35 -10.95
N LEU A 198 6.43 -12.57 -12.00
CA LEU A 198 6.10 -12.95 -13.37
C LEU A 198 7.18 -13.88 -13.93
N ILE A 199 6.91 -15.18 -13.91
CA ILE A 199 7.80 -16.24 -14.43
C ILE A 199 7.09 -16.92 -15.60
N ASP A 200 7.75 -17.04 -16.74
CA ASP A 200 7.19 -17.64 -17.95
C ASP A 200 5.79 -17.08 -18.31
N ASN A 201 5.65 -15.76 -18.23
CA ASN A 201 4.40 -15.02 -18.50
C ASN A 201 3.22 -15.36 -17.56
N LYS A 202 3.49 -15.95 -16.39
CA LYS A 202 2.47 -16.25 -15.35
C LYS A 202 2.96 -15.79 -14.00
N PHE A 203 2.06 -15.23 -13.21
CA PHE A 203 2.40 -14.90 -11.82
C PHE A 203 2.48 -16.15 -10.96
N GLN A 204 3.56 -16.26 -10.19
CA GLN A 204 3.78 -17.31 -9.21
C GLN A 204 4.03 -16.68 -7.85
N LYS A 205 3.32 -17.19 -6.84
CA LYS A 205 3.51 -16.76 -5.46
C LYS A 205 4.83 -17.27 -4.92
N ILE A 206 5.66 -16.38 -4.41
CA ILE A 206 6.90 -16.71 -3.72
C ILE A 206 6.71 -16.43 -2.22
N SER A 207 7.13 -17.37 -1.38
CA SER A 207 7.09 -17.19 0.07
C SER A 207 8.07 -16.10 0.49
N ASN A 208 7.69 -15.24 1.46
CA ASN A 208 8.59 -14.23 2.04
C ASN A 208 9.91 -14.80 2.57
N LYS A 209 9.96 -16.12 2.89
CA LYS A 209 11.19 -16.82 3.32
C LYS A 209 12.18 -17.06 2.19
N ASP A 210 11.75 -16.97 0.94
CA ASP A 210 12.58 -17.22 -0.23
C ASP A 210 13.04 -15.92 -0.92
N LYS A 211 12.58 -14.76 -0.43
CA LYS A 211 12.96 -13.45 -0.98
C LYS A 211 14.42 -13.05 -0.64
N ASP A 212 14.95 -13.57 0.48
CA ASP A 212 16.29 -13.23 1.02
C ASP A 212 17.37 -14.24 0.58
N LYS A 213 17.08 -15.15 -0.37
CA LYS A 213 18.03 -16.08 -0.98
C LYS A 213 18.41 -15.65 -2.39
#